data_db6dc72a319f3192e5b4c7862acbfbb5
#
_entry.id   db6dc72a319f3192e5b4c7862acbfbb5
#
_cell.length_a   1.000
_cell.length_b   1.000
_cell.length_c   1.000
_cell.angle_alpha   90.00
_cell.angle_beta   90.00
_cell.angle_gamma   90.00
#
_symmetry.space_group_name_H-M   'P 1'
#
loop_
_entity.id
_entity.type
_entity.pdbx_description
1 polymer ?
#
loop_
_entity_poly.entity_id
_entity_poly.type
_entity_poly.pdbx_seq_one_letter_code
_entity_poly.pdbx_strand_id
1 'polypeptide(L)'
;MKILQKGFNYSQDGPGNRLVYHLQGCNFRCKWCSNPESMRPDYDGAKEYSADFIVDEIMRSRMMFFDGGGVTFTGGEPTLQAAELAEILKRVKEQGIHTAIETNGSSPALPELSDYIDYLMMDIKQPDDEIHRKFVAHSNKKTLENLKILTEKRTQLHLRIPLINGVNTDPEPFVELFKSVDISDAVLEILPYHEYGKCKWTEEYEITDGFVNAQQLESFTQALKNAEIKLINT
;
A
#
# COMPACT_ATOMS: atom_id res chain seq x y z
N MET A 1 -4.45 -13.27 13.93
CA MET A 1 -4.42 -12.05 13.06
C MET A 1 -5.73 -11.31 13.18
N LYS A 2 -5.68 -10.00 13.43
CA LYS A 2 -6.89 -9.15 13.51
C LYS A 2 -7.25 -8.63 12.11
N ILE A 3 -8.45 -8.94 11.65
CA ILE A 3 -8.96 -8.61 10.31
C ILE A 3 -10.20 -7.73 10.47
N LEU A 4 -10.18 -6.57 9.80
CA LEU A 4 -11.28 -5.62 9.75
C LEU A 4 -12.34 -6.07 8.75
N GLN A 5 -11.90 -6.44 7.56
CA GLN A 5 -12.76 -6.82 6.43
C GLN A 5 -12.03 -7.81 5.53
N LYS A 6 -12.77 -8.66 4.83
CA LYS A 6 -12.24 -9.51 3.78
C LYS A 6 -13.27 -9.73 2.69
N GLY A 7 -12.79 -9.99 1.48
CA GLY A 7 -13.65 -10.25 0.31
C GLY A 7 -12.85 -10.41 -0.96
N PHE A 8 -13.53 -10.77 -2.04
CA PHE A 8 -12.91 -10.81 -3.35
C PHE A 8 -12.92 -9.45 -4.03
N ASN A 9 -11.81 -9.12 -4.69
CA ASN A 9 -11.67 -7.94 -5.52
C ASN A 9 -10.93 -8.29 -6.82
N TYR A 10 -11.29 -7.64 -7.91
CA TYR A 10 -10.67 -7.85 -9.21
C TYR A 10 -9.84 -6.62 -9.60
N SER A 11 -8.54 -6.82 -9.81
CA SER A 11 -7.55 -5.86 -10.33
C SER A 11 -7.25 -4.59 -9.53
N GLN A 12 -7.90 -4.32 -8.40
CA GLN A 12 -7.63 -3.10 -7.60
C GLN A 12 -6.54 -3.31 -6.54
N ASP A 13 -6.49 -4.51 -5.96
CA ASP A 13 -5.54 -4.86 -4.91
C ASP A 13 -4.45 -5.83 -5.43
N GLY A 14 -4.00 -5.62 -6.66
CA GLY A 14 -3.04 -6.45 -7.37
C GLY A 14 -3.65 -7.18 -8.58
N PRO A 15 -2.88 -8.01 -9.31
CA PRO A 15 -3.32 -8.63 -10.55
C PRO A 15 -4.42 -9.67 -10.33
N GLY A 16 -5.36 -9.73 -11.27
CA GLY A 16 -6.41 -10.73 -11.35
C GLY A 16 -7.45 -10.68 -10.22
N ASN A 17 -8.16 -11.80 -10.01
CA ASN A 17 -9.15 -11.92 -8.94
C ASN A 17 -8.49 -12.40 -7.65
N ARG A 18 -8.65 -11.63 -6.57
CA ARG A 18 -7.91 -11.82 -5.33
C ARG A 18 -8.81 -11.88 -4.12
N LEU A 19 -8.47 -12.78 -3.18
CA LEU A 19 -9.02 -12.72 -1.84
C LEU A 19 -8.23 -11.68 -1.03
N VAL A 20 -8.90 -10.61 -0.65
CA VAL A 20 -8.28 -9.46 0.01
C VAL A 20 -8.63 -9.48 1.50
N TYR A 21 -7.61 -9.37 2.35
CA TYR A 21 -7.73 -9.22 3.79
C TYR A 21 -7.31 -7.82 4.20
N HIS A 22 -8.24 -7.03 4.72
CA HIS A 22 -7.97 -5.73 5.33
C HIS A 22 -7.67 -5.93 6.81
N LEU A 23 -6.42 -5.70 7.20
CA LEU A 23 -5.97 -5.91 8.56
C LEU A 23 -6.27 -4.70 9.46
N GLN A 24 -6.46 -4.97 10.74
CA GLN A 24 -6.68 -3.96 11.76
C GLN A 24 -5.36 -3.44 12.31
N GLY A 25 -5.31 -2.13 12.54
CA GLY A 25 -4.16 -1.41 13.06
C GLY A 25 -3.35 -0.71 11.95
N CYS A 26 -3.00 0.55 12.19
CA CYS A 26 -2.09 1.32 11.35
C CYS A 26 -1.24 2.23 12.24
N ASN A 27 0.03 2.36 11.92
CA ASN A 27 0.92 3.32 12.59
C ASN A 27 0.88 4.73 11.96
N PHE A 28 0.28 4.86 10.76
CA PHE A 28 0.03 6.15 10.14
C PHE A 28 -1.35 6.71 10.53
N ARG A 29 -1.50 8.03 10.39
CA ARG A 29 -2.74 8.79 10.63
C ARG A 29 -2.98 9.74 9.45
N CYS A 30 -2.99 9.14 8.23
CA CYS A 30 -3.19 9.91 7.01
C CYS A 30 -4.52 10.65 7.04
N LYS A 31 -4.52 11.96 6.85
CA LYS A 31 -5.71 12.83 6.89
C LYS A 31 -6.72 12.53 5.78
N TRP A 32 -6.34 11.73 4.79
CA TRP A 32 -7.17 11.30 3.65
C TRP A 32 -7.48 9.79 3.64
N CYS A 33 -7.29 9.10 4.76
CA CYS A 33 -7.40 7.64 4.78
C CYS A 33 -8.79 7.16 4.36
N SER A 34 -8.82 6.17 3.47
CA SER A 34 -10.06 5.52 3.03
C SER A 34 -10.62 4.51 4.03
N ASN A 35 -9.80 4.10 5.01
CA ASN A 35 -10.16 3.13 6.05
C ASN A 35 -9.77 3.66 7.44
N PRO A 36 -10.32 4.82 7.88
CA PRO A 36 -9.94 5.42 9.16
C PRO A 36 -10.23 4.53 10.37
N GLU A 37 -11.22 3.65 10.29
CA GLU A 37 -11.52 2.63 11.28
C GLU A 37 -10.35 1.66 11.53
N SER A 38 -9.53 1.42 10.51
CA SER A 38 -8.35 0.56 10.61
C SER A 38 -7.21 1.17 11.42
N MET A 39 -7.22 2.48 11.62
CA MET A 39 -6.17 3.17 12.40
C MET A 39 -6.27 2.85 13.90
N ARG A 40 -7.47 2.48 14.39
CA ARG A 40 -7.70 2.21 15.80
C ARG A 40 -7.27 0.78 16.13
N PRO A 41 -6.44 0.55 17.17
CA PRO A 41 -5.96 -0.79 17.50
C PRO A 41 -7.05 -1.71 18.10
N ASP A 42 -8.13 -1.11 18.62
CA ASP A 42 -9.20 -1.74 19.40
C ASP A 42 -10.59 -1.54 18.79
N TYR A 43 -10.66 -1.48 17.44
CA TYR A 43 -11.95 -1.33 16.76
C TYR A 43 -12.79 -2.60 16.90
N ASP A 44 -14.00 -2.47 17.48
CA ASP A 44 -14.91 -3.60 17.77
C ASP A 44 -15.41 -4.37 16.53
N GLY A 45 -15.33 -3.74 15.35
CA GLY A 45 -15.68 -4.38 14.07
C GLY A 45 -14.64 -5.40 13.57
N ALA A 46 -13.41 -5.38 14.11
CA ALA A 46 -12.38 -6.33 13.73
C ALA A 46 -12.56 -7.69 14.41
N LYS A 47 -12.25 -8.76 13.68
CA LYS A 47 -12.31 -10.13 14.18
C LYS A 47 -10.92 -10.76 14.16
N GLU A 48 -10.65 -11.60 15.15
CA GLU A 48 -9.41 -12.35 15.25
C GLU A 48 -9.55 -13.74 14.61
N TYR A 49 -8.56 -14.10 13.78
CA TYR A 49 -8.50 -15.39 13.09
C TYR A 49 -7.11 -16.01 13.29
N SER A 50 -7.06 -17.33 13.43
CA SER A 50 -5.78 -18.06 13.46
C SER A 50 -5.15 -18.11 12.06
N ALA A 51 -3.82 -18.31 12.02
CA ALA A 51 -3.11 -18.52 10.76
C ALA A 51 -3.66 -19.73 9.99
N ASP A 52 -3.97 -20.83 10.69
CA ASP A 52 -4.56 -22.03 10.09
C ASP A 52 -5.90 -21.74 9.40
N PHE A 53 -6.78 -20.97 10.06
CA PHE A 53 -8.07 -20.61 9.47
C PHE A 53 -7.88 -19.80 8.18
N ILE A 54 -6.96 -18.82 8.18
CA ILE A 54 -6.69 -17.96 7.02
C ILE A 54 -6.10 -18.78 5.87
N VAL A 55 -5.11 -19.65 6.15
CA VAL A 55 -4.51 -20.52 5.12
C VAL A 55 -5.55 -21.47 4.53
N ASP A 56 -6.38 -22.11 5.36
CA ASP A 56 -7.44 -23.00 4.89
C ASP A 56 -8.47 -22.28 4.03
N GLU A 57 -8.83 -21.03 4.37
CA GLU A 57 -9.76 -20.21 3.59
C GLU A 57 -9.14 -19.85 2.22
N ILE A 58 -7.87 -19.46 2.19
CA ILE A 58 -7.14 -19.16 0.96
C ILE A 58 -7.09 -20.41 0.06
N MET A 59 -6.77 -21.57 0.63
CA MET A 59 -6.69 -22.83 -0.12
C MET A 59 -8.04 -23.25 -0.70
N ARG A 60 -9.13 -23.10 0.05
CA ARG A 60 -10.50 -23.35 -0.46
C ARG A 60 -10.91 -22.37 -1.56
N SER A 61 -10.33 -21.17 -1.56
CA SER A 61 -10.61 -20.11 -2.53
C SER A 61 -9.80 -20.24 -3.83
N ARG A 62 -8.89 -21.24 -3.94
CA ARG A 62 -7.93 -21.38 -5.03
C ARG A 62 -8.56 -21.32 -6.43
N MET A 63 -9.74 -21.93 -6.61
CA MET A 63 -10.46 -21.93 -7.89
C MET A 63 -10.96 -20.53 -8.31
N MET A 64 -10.98 -19.57 -7.40
CA MET A 64 -11.37 -18.18 -7.66
C MET A 64 -10.19 -17.31 -8.10
N PHE A 65 -8.96 -17.79 -8.02
CA PHE A 65 -7.75 -17.05 -8.37
C PHE A 65 -7.42 -17.21 -9.86
N PHE A 66 -8.08 -16.41 -10.68
CA PHE A 66 -7.86 -16.38 -12.13
C PHE A 66 -7.18 -15.07 -12.56
N ASP A 67 -6.68 -15.01 -13.80
CA ASP A 67 -5.96 -13.86 -14.39
C ASP A 67 -4.74 -13.40 -13.56
N GLY A 68 -3.98 -14.35 -13.00
CA GLY A 68 -2.84 -14.04 -12.14
C GLY A 68 -3.21 -13.64 -10.71
N GLY A 69 -4.44 -13.95 -10.31
CA GLY A 69 -4.97 -13.66 -8.98
C GLY A 69 -4.34 -14.48 -7.85
N GLY A 70 -4.79 -14.24 -6.63
CA GLY A 70 -4.26 -14.88 -5.44
C GLY A 70 -4.77 -14.24 -4.15
N VAL A 71 -3.89 -14.01 -3.19
CA VAL A 71 -4.26 -13.35 -1.93
C VAL A 71 -3.56 -12.01 -1.79
N THR A 72 -4.25 -11.01 -1.22
CA THR A 72 -3.68 -9.72 -0.85
C THR A 72 -3.93 -9.42 0.62
N PHE A 73 -2.91 -8.95 1.31
CA PHE A 73 -3.02 -8.38 2.65
C PHE A 73 -2.82 -6.87 2.58
N THR A 74 -3.79 -6.13 3.08
CA THR A 74 -3.87 -4.67 3.06
C THR A 74 -4.61 -4.17 4.31
N GLY A 75 -5.26 -3.02 4.29
CA GLY A 75 -6.18 -2.52 5.30
C GLY A 75 -5.64 -1.33 6.06
N GLY A 76 -5.22 -1.48 7.31
CA GLY A 76 -4.41 -0.52 8.03
C GLY A 76 -2.97 -0.58 7.53
N GLU A 77 -2.09 -1.18 8.32
CA GLU A 77 -0.73 -1.53 7.88
C GLU A 77 -0.50 -3.02 8.19
N PRO A 78 -0.50 -3.89 7.18
CA PRO A 78 -0.44 -5.33 7.39
C PRO A 78 0.86 -5.77 8.08
N THR A 79 1.95 -5.06 7.86
CA THR A 79 3.25 -5.38 8.47
C THR A 79 3.34 -5.08 9.96
N LEU A 80 2.33 -4.47 10.59
CA LEU A 80 2.24 -4.40 12.05
C LEU A 80 1.96 -5.78 12.68
N GLN A 81 1.40 -6.70 11.90
CA GLN A 81 1.18 -8.10 12.30
C GLN A 81 2.19 -9.03 11.60
N ALA A 82 3.45 -8.58 11.49
CA ALA A 82 4.49 -9.17 10.64
C ALA A 82 4.78 -10.65 10.91
N ALA A 83 4.79 -11.07 12.17
CA ALA A 83 5.11 -12.46 12.53
C ALA A 83 4.05 -13.46 12.00
N GLU A 84 2.77 -13.17 12.23
CA GLU A 84 1.67 -13.99 11.72
C GLU A 84 1.55 -13.89 10.21
N LEU A 85 1.78 -12.69 9.67
CA LEU A 85 1.76 -12.45 8.22
C LEU A 85 2.85 -13.25 7.50
N ALA A 86 4.09 -13.28 8.04
CA ALA A 86 5.19 -14.07 7.48
C ALA A 86 4.86 -15.57 7.44
N GLU A 87 4.28 -16.10 8.53
CA GLU A 87 3.85 -17.50 8.61
C GLU A 87 2.84 -17.82 7.50
N ILE A 88 1.81 -16.99 7.35
CA ILE A 88 0.76 -17.22 6.35
C ILE A 88 1.32 -17.11 4.94
N LEU A 89 2.07 -16.03 4.63
CA LEU A 89 2.65 -15.80 3.31
C LEU A 89 3.55 -16.96 2.88
N LYS A 90 4.42 -17.43 3.77
CA LYS A 90 5.29 -18.58 3.51
C LYS A 90 4.46 -19.81 3.14
N ARG A 91 3.48 -20.18 3.97
CA ARG A 91 2.66 -21.36 3.78
C ARG A 91 1.86 -21.33 2.48
N VAL A 92 1.27 -20.18 2.12
CA VAL A 92 0.46 -20.06 0.90
C VAL A 92 1.34 -20.01 -0.36
N LYS A 93 2.52 -19.37 -0.28
CA LYS A 93 3.49 -19.34 -1.36
C LYS A 93 4.04 -20.74 -1.67
N GLU A 94 4.33 -21.56 -0.65
CA GLU A 94 4.73 -22.97 -0.81
C GLU A 94 3.66 -23.81 -1.52
N GLN A 95 2.40 -23.40 -1.49
CA GLN A 95 1.30 -24.04 -2.22
C GLN A 95 1.08 -23.44 -3.63
N GLY A 96 1.95 -22.56 -4.07
CA GLY A 96 1.88 -21.91 -5.39
C GLY A 96 0.76 -20.88 -5.52
N ILE A 97 0.29 -20.30 -4.41
CA ILE A 97 -0.65 -19.18 -4.42
C ILE A 97 0.13 -17.88 -4.57
N HIS A 98 -0.25 -17.05 -5.52
CA HIS A 98 0.33 -15.73 -5.74
C HIS A 98 -0.01 -14.79 -4.58
N THR A 99 1.02 -14.19 -3.97
CA THR A 99 0.91 -13.35 -2.78
C THR A 99 1.13 -11.88 -3.09
N ALA A 100 0.30 -11.00 -2.53
CA ALA A 100 0.48 -9.58 -2.63
C ALA A 100 0.30 -8.87 -1.27
N ILE A 101 0.96 -7.74 -1.12
CA ILE A 101 0.80 -6.84 0.02
C ILE A 101 0.66 -5.41 -0.48
N GLU A 102 -0.23 -4.65 0.17
CA GLU A 102 -0.26 -3.20 0.13
C GLU A 102 0.25 -2.64 1.46
N THR A 103 1.26 -1.80 1.43
CA THR A 103 1.92 -1.30 2.64
C THR A 103 2.32 0.17 2.53
N ASN A 104 2.38 0.85 3.67
CA ASN A 104 2.98 2.17 3.77
C ASN A 104 4.53 2.12 3.82
N GLY A 105 5.10 0.94 3.80
CA GLY A 105 6.54 0.71 3.72
C GLY A 105 7.34 0.98 5.01
N SER A 106 6.71 1.32 6.13
CA SER A 106 7.43 1.82 7.32
C SER A 106 7.90 0.73 8.29
N SER A 107 7.56 -0.53 8.05
CA SER A 107 7.95 -1.62 8.96
C SER A 107 9.40 -2.07 8.75
N PRO A 108 10.19 -2.22 9.82
CA PRO A 108 11.53 -2.81 9.72
C PRO A 108 11.53 -4.28 9.26
N ALA A 109 10.39 -4.99 9.38
CA ALA A 109 10.26 -6.38 8.94
C ALA A 109 9.99 -6.51 7.43
N LEU A 110 9.68 -5.41 6.73
CA LEU A 110 9.28 -5.47 5.33
C LEU A 110 10.34 -6.06 4.39
N PRO A 111 11.67 -5.76 4.54
CA PRO A 111 12.70 -6.37 3.71
C PRO A 111 12.78 -7.90 3.80
N GLU A 112 12.51 -8.47 4.98
CA GLU A 112 12.48 -9.93 5.17
C GLU A 112 11.18 -10.52 4.64
N LEU A 113 10.04 -9.86 4.88
CA LEU A 113 8.74 -10.27 4.34
C LEU A 113 8.72 -10.32 2.81
N SER A 114 9.48 -9.44 2.15
CA SER A 114 9.51 -9.36 0.68
C SER A 114 9.91 -10.68 0.00
N ASP A 115 10.62 -11.57 0.68
CA ASP A 115 10.99 -12.89 0.15
C ASP A 115 9.78 -13.82 -0.07
N TYR A 116 8.66 -13.53 0.60
CA TYR A 116 7.42 -14.29 0.51
C TYR A 116 6.32 -13.56 -0.28
N ILE A 117 6.64 -12.42 -0.92
CA ILE A 117 5.69 -11.57 -1.63
C ILE A 117 6.02 -11.59 -3.13
N ASP A 118 5.02 -11.92 -3.96
CA ASP A 118 5.17 -11.91 -5.41
C ASP A 118 4.84 -10.54 -6.01
N TYR A 119 3.99 -9.74 -5.35
CA TYR A 119 3.58 -8.43 -5.81
C TYR A 119 3.49 -7.45 -4.63
N LEU A 120 4.47 -6.56 -4.51
CA LEU A 120 4.57 -5.63 -3.40
C LEU A 120 4.14 -4.22 -3.84
N MET A 121 2.97 -3.79 -3.39
CA MET A 121 2.46 -2.42 -3.57
C MET A 121 2.89 -1.57 -2.38
N MET A 122 3.64 -0.50 -2.64
CA MET A 122 4.19 0.36 -1.60
C MET A 122 3.84 1.83 -1.88
N ASP A 123 3.20 2.47 -0.93
CA ASP A 123 2.79 3.86 -1.05
C ASP A 123 3.93 4.82 -0.67
N ILE A 124 4.31 5.69 -1.59
CA ILE A 124 5.18 6.86 -1.36
C ILE A 124 4.28 8.09 -1.23
N LYS A 125 3.92 8.43 0.00
CA LYS A 125 2.91 9.47 0.25
C LYS A 125 3.45 10.88 0.14
N GLN A 126 4.68 11.11 0.59
CA GLN A 126 5.38 12.40 0.51
C GLN A 126 6.88 12.16 0.81
N PRO A 127 7.81 12.58 -0.07
CA PRO A 127 9.26 12.46 0.17
C PRO A 127 9.78 13.38 1.27
N ASP A 128 9.22 14.59 1.41
CA ASP A 128 9.60 15.54 2.48
C ASP A 128 9.08 15.05 3.84
N ASP A 129 9.98 14.87 4.82
CA ASP A 129 9.65 14.33 6.15
C ASP A 129 8.78 15.29 7.00
N GLU A 130 8.94 16.59 6.83
CA GLU A 130 8.16 17.59 7.61
C GLU A 130 6.71 17.61 7.09
N ILE A 131 6.54 17.65 5.78
CA ILE A 131 5.21 17.58 5.15
C ILE A 131 4.57 16.22 5.44
N HIS A 132 5.33 15.12 5.34
CA HIS A 132 4.84 13.80 5.67
C HIS A 132 4.34 13.74 7.12
N ARG A 133 5.10 14.25 8.09
CA ARG A 133 4.67 14.32 9.50
C ARG A 133 3.41 15.14 9.71
N LYS A 134 3.28 16.25 8.99
CA LYS A 134 2.12 17.14 9.09
C LYS A 134 0.82 16.45 8.66
N PHE A 135 0.85 15.64 7.62
CA PHE A 135 -0.35 15.05 7.02
C PHE A 135 -0.55 13.56 7.33
N VAL A 136 0.49 12.86 7.77
CA VAL A 136 0.48 11.42 8.04
C VAL A 136 0.75 11.11 9.52
N ALA A 137 1.18 12.14 10.29
CA ALA A 137 1.57 12.07 11.70
C ALA A 137 2.69 11.04 12.00
N HIS A 138 3.52 10.72 11.01
CA HIS A 138 4.64 9.79 11.11
C HIS A 138 5.81 10.21 10.22
N SER A 139 7.03 9.81 10.55
CA SER A 139 8.20 10.03 9.69
C SER A 139 8.19 9.08 8.48
N ASN A 140 8.64 9.58 7.32
CA ASN A 140 8.83 8.76 6.12
C ASN A 140 10.21 8.07 6.07
N LYS A 141 11.13 8.35 7.01
CA LYS A 141 12.52 7.88 6.95
C LYS A 141 12.64 6.37 6.79
N LYS A 142 11.85 5.59 7.55
CA LYS A 142 11.87 4.14 7.45
C LYS A 142 11.27 3.64 6.13
N THR A 143 10.23 4.32 5.61
CA THR A 143 9.65 4.03 4.29
C THR A 143 10.71 4.21 3.19
N LEU A 144 11.45 5.32 3.21
CA LEU A 144 12.49 5.59 2.21
C LEU A 144 13.72 4.67 2.35
N GLU A 145 14.10 4.32 3.58
CA GLU A 145 15.12 3.31 3.85
C GLU A 145 14.73 1.93 3.28
N ASN A 146 13.49 1.50 3.53
CA ASN A 146 12.99 0.24 3.00
C ASN A 146 12.85 0.26 1.48
N LEU A 147 12.44 1.39 0.87
CA LEU A 147 12.44 1.54 -0.58
C LEU A 147 13.83 1.24 -1.16
N LYS A 148 14.87 1.85 -0.59
CA LYS A 148 16.25 1.61 -1.03
C LYS A 148 16.66 0.14 -0.90
N ILE A 149 16.39 -0.49 0.26
CA ILE A 149 16.72 -1.90 0.48
C ILE A 149 15.99 -2.80 -0.53
N LEU A 150 14.70 -2.56 -0.77
CA LEU A 150 13.89 -3.37 -1.66
C LEU A 150 14.31 -3.23 -3.13
N THR A 151 14.72 -2.03 -3.56
CA THR A 151 15.28 -1.84 -4.90
C THR A 151 16.64 -2.51 -5.06
N GLU A 152 17.51 -2.45 -4.05
CA GLU A 152 18.78 -3.18 -4.05
C GLU A 152 18.59 -4.71 -4.08
N LYS A 153 17.56 -5.22 -3.43
CA LYS A 153 17.12 -6.63 -3.50
C LYS A 153 16.49 -7.03 -4.83
N ARG A 154 16.22 -6.07 -5.72
CA ARG A 154 15.46 -6.25 -6.97
C ARG A 154 14.09 -6.87 -6.75
N THR A 155 13.42 -6.48 -5.64
CA THR A 155 12.05 -6.86 -5.38
C THR A 155 11.15 -6.22 -6.43
N GLN A 156 10.20 -6.99 -6.99
CA GLN A 156 9.22 -6.43 -7.91
C GLN A 156 8.27 -5.48 -7.15
N LEU A 157 8.46 -4.18 -7.39
CA LEU A 157 7.72 -3.12 -6.71
C LEU A 157 6.67 -2.50 -7.62
N HIS A 158 5.48 -2.32 -7.08
CA HIS A 158 4.47 -1.41 -7.58
C HIS A 158 4.41 -0.21 -6.61
N LEU A 159 5.10 0.85 -6.95
CA LEU A 159 5.10 2.08 -6.17
C LEU A 159 3.84 2.88 -6.49
N ARG A 160 3.22 3.46 -5.47
CA ARG A 160 2.00 4.25 -5.65
C ARG A 160 2.15 5.62 -4.99
N ILE A 161 1.67 6.65 -5.67
CA ILE A 161 1.61 8.01 -5.14
C ILE A 161 0.14 8.41 -5.01
N PRO A 162 -0.45 8.39 -3.81
CA PRO A 162 -1.71 9.09 -3.57
C PRO A 162 -1.48 10.59 -3.78
N LEU A 163 -1.99 11.13 -4.89
CA LEU A 163 -1.77 12.53 -5.27
C LEU A 163 -2.91 13.42 -4.77
N ILE A 164 -2.60 14.37 -3.90
CA ILE A 164 -3.58 15.15 -3.14
C ILE A 164 -3.25 16.63 -3.24
N ASN A 165 -4.20 17.42 -3.72
CA ASN A 165 -4.04 18.87 -3.81
C ASN A 165 -3.75 19.48 -2.43
N GLY A 166 -2.82 20.45 -2.40
CA GLY A 166 -2.39 21.10 -1.15
C GLY A 166 -1.49 20.25 -0.24
N VAL A 167 -1.13 19.01 -0.67
CA VAL A 167 -0.26 18.11 0.12
C VAL A 167 1.02 17.75 -0.66
N ASN A 168 0.90 17.22 -1.87
CA ASN A 168 2.03 16.61 -2.56
C ASN A 168 1.99 16.77 -4.09
N THR A 169 1.38 17.84 -4.59
CA THR A 169 1.28 18.10 -6.04
C THR A 169 2.54 18.70 -6.67
N ASP A 170 3.59 19.01 -5.88
CA ASP A 170 4.92 19.33 -6.40
C ASP A 170 5.65 18.03 -6.79
N PRO A 171 6.01 17.82 -8.07
CA PRO A 171 6.67 16.59 -8.51
C PRO A 171 8.16 16.54 -8.16
N GLU A 172 8.83 17.67 -7.92
CA GLU A 172 10.30 17.72 -7.81
C GLU A 172 10.84 16.83 -6.68
N PRO A 173 10.28 16.82 -5.45
CA PRO A 173 10.75 15.91 -4.40
C PRO A 173 10.65 14.43 -4.78
N PHE A 174 9.62 14.04 -5.55
CA PHE A 174 9.47 12.66 -6.05
C PHE A 174 10.49 12.34 -7.13
N VAL A 175 10.74 13.27 -8.06
CA VAL A 175 11.78 13.10 -9.09
C VAL A 175 13.15 12.94 -8.45
N GLU A 176 13.50 13.79 -7.48
CA GLU A 176 14.77 13.68 -6.73
C GLU A 176 14.89 12.32 -6.01
N LEU A 177 13.83 11.89 -5.32
CA LEU A 177 13.79 10.61 -4.63
C LEU A 177 14.05 9.46 -5.62
N PHE A 178 13.28 9.39 -6.71
CA PHE A 178 13.36 8.27 -7.65
C PHE A 178 14.62 8.28 -8.52
N LYS A 179 15.29 9.41 -8.65
CA LYS A 179 16.66 9.47 -9.21
C LYS A 179 17.72 9.01 -8.23
N SER A 180 17.45 9.07 -6.92
CA SER A 180 18.42 8.67 -5.88
C SER A 180 18.44 7.16 -5.60
N VAL A 181 17.45 6.42 -6.11
CA VAL A 181 17.31 4.95 -5.96
C VAL A 181 17.07 4.31 -7.32
N ASP A 182 17.54 3.07 -7.50
CA ASP A 182 17.32 2.33 -8.76
C ASP A 182 15.92 1.70 -8.77
N ILE A 183 14.97 2.37 -9.40
CA ILE A 183 13.60 1.89 -9.59
C ILE A 183 13.34 1.32 -10.99
N SER A 184 14.39 0.93 -11.74
CA SER A 184 14.24 0.42 -13.11
C SER A 184 13.35 -0.83 -13.22
N ASP A 185 13.35 -1.67 -12.18
CA ASP A 185 12.51 -2.87 -12.08
C ASP A 185 11.13 -2.60 -11.45
N ALA A 186 10.89 -1.38 -10.98
CA ALA A 186 9.61 -0.98 -10.41
C ALA A 186 8.67 -0.39 -11.46
N VAL A 187 7.37 -0.39 -11.14
CA VAL A 187 6.36 0.40 -11.84
C VAL A 187 5.78 1.42 -10.87
N LEU A 188 5.42 2.59 -11.37
CA LEU A 188 4.85 3.66 -10.58
C LEU A 188 3.44 4.00 -11.04
N GLU A 189 2.50 4.09 -10.11
CA GLU A 189 1.13 4.50 -10.33
C GLU A 189 0.82 5.78 -9.56
N ILE A 190 0.16 6.73 -10.23
CA ILE A 190 -0.38 7.93 -9.60
C ILE A 190 -1.84 7.66 -9.29
N LEU A 191 -2.22 7.80 -8.03
CA LEU A 191 -3.59 7.61 -7.54
C LEU A 191 -4.19 8.98 -7.20
N PRO A 192 -5.00 9.59 -8.08
CA PRO A 192 -5.66 10.85 -7.77
C PRO A 192 -6.55 10.71 -6.54
N TYR A 193 -6.55 11.76 -5.71
CA TYR A 193 -7.36 11.82 -4.50
C TYR A 193 -8.84 11.52 -4.77
N HIS A 194 -9.47 10.81 -3.82
CA HIS A 194 -10.88 10.49 -3.79
C HIS A 194 -11.43 10.50 -2.36
N GLU A 195 -12.73 10.62 -2.20
CA GLU A 195 -13.41 10.71 -0.89
C GLU A 195 -14.20 9.43 -0.52
N TYR A 196 -13.84 8.26 -1.08
CA TYR A 196 -14.59 7.00 -0.83
C TYR A 196 -14.66 6.60 0.65
N GLY A 197 -13.64 6.96 1.44
CA GLY A 197 -13.61 6.70 2.89
C GLY A 197 -14.14 7.83 3.76
N LYS A 198 -14.49 8.99 3.21
CA LYS A 198 -14.85 10.18 4.00
C LYS A 198 -16.04 9.95 4.93
N CYS A 199 -17.04 9.19 4.49
CA CYS A 199 -18.23 8.87 5.31
C CYS A 199 -17.94 7.96 6.52
N LYS A 200 -16.76 7.34 6.58
CA LYS A 200 -16.32 6.47 7.68
C LYS A 200 -15.61 7.22 8.81
N TRP A 201 -15.24 8.49 8.56
CA TRP A 201 -14.59 9.31 9.58
C TRP A 201 -15.56 9.69 10.68
N THR A 202 -15.16 9.48 11.92
CA THR A 202 -15.90 9.88 13.12
C THR A 202 -15.40 11.19 13.71
N GLU A 203 -14.21 11.63 13.27
CA GLU A 203 -13.58 12.89 13.59
C GLU A 203 -13.70 13.86 12.41
N GLU A 204 -13.33 15.12 12.60
CA GLU A 204 -13.34 16.12 11.52
C GLU A 204 -12.41 15.68 10.38
N TYR A 205 -12.94 15.67 9.16
CA TYR A 205 -12.16 15.36 7.96
C TYR A 205 -11.42 16.61 7.48
N GLU A 206 -10.11 16.63 7.71
CA GLU A 206 -9.30 17.84 7.53
C GLU A 206 -8.97 18.20 6.07
N ILE A 207 -9.14 17.28 5.12
CA ILE A 207 -8.88 17.57 3.69
C ILE A 207 -10.14 18.20 3.08
N THR A 208 -10.12 19.51 2.90
CA THR A 208 -11.27 20.28 2.38
C THR A 208 -11.26 20.43 0.85
N ASP A 209 -10.07 20.40 0.23
CA ASP A 209 -9.87 20.54 -1.22
C ASP A 209 -8.71 19.64 -1.67
N GLY A 210 -8.92 18.32 -1.63
CA GLY A 210 -7.90 17.33 -1.98
C GLY A 210 -7.88 16.94 -3.47
N PHE A 211 -8.91 17.31 -4.25
CA PHE A 211 -8.99 16.94 -5.65
C PHE A 211 -7.95 17.65 -6.51
N VAL A 212 -7.19 16.87 -7.26
CA VAL A 212 -6.25 17.42 -8.25
C VAL A 212 -6.99 17.72 -9.54
N ASN A 213 -6.74 18.87 -10.12
CA ASN A 213 -7.26 19.21 -11.43
C ASN A 213 -6.44 18.57 -12.55
N ALA A 214 -6.97 18.56 -13.77
CA ALA A 214 -6.34 17.94 -14.94
C ALA A 214 -4.93 18.52 -15.22
N GLN A 215 -4.73 19.83 -15.06
CA GLN A 215 -3.44 20.47 -15.28
C GLN A 215 -2.39 20.06 -14.23
N GLN A 216 -2.79 19.95 -12.97
CA GLN A 216 -1.91 19.46 -11.89
C GLN A 216 -1.48 18.01 -12.15
N LEU A 217 -2.44 17.13 -12.49
CA LEU A 217 -2.16 15.73 -12.80
C LEU A 217 -1.25 15.59 -14.02
N GLU A 218 -1.53 16.33 -15.08
CA GLU A 218 -0.71 16.33 -16.30
C GLU A 218 0.70 16.83 -16.04
N SER A 219 0.85 17.96 -15.33
CA SER A 219 2.16 18.52 -14.98
C SER A 219 2.98 17.57 -14.13
N PHE A 220 2.35 16.95 -13.13
CA PHE A 220 3.01 15.96 -12.25
C PHE A 220 3.45 14.73 -13.05
N THR A 221 2.55 14.18 -13.87
CA THR A 221 2.82 13.03 -14.73
C THR A 221 3.95 13.32 -15.72
N GLN A 222 3.93 14.50 -16.36
CA GLN A 222 4.96 14.88 -17.32
C GLN A 222 6.34 15.07 -16.69
N ALA A 223 6.41 15.60 -15.48
CA ALA A 223 7.67 15.74 -14.74
C ALA A 223 8.32 14.37 -14.48
N LEU A 224 7.54 13.39 -14.05
CA LEU A 224 8.02 12.02 -13.84
C LEU A 224 8.44 11.35 -15.17
N LYS A 225 7.68 11.52 -16.24
CA LYS A 225 8.04 11.02 -17.58
C LYS A 225 9.33 11.64 -18.12
N ASN A 226 9.52 12.93 -17.91
CA ASN A 226 10.76 13.63 -18.31
C ASN A 226 11.99 13.14 -17.52
N ALA A 227 11.77 12.59 -16.32
CA ALA A 227 12.79 11.95 -15.52
C ALA A 227 12.99 10.44 -15.84
N GLU A 228 12.38 9.97 -16.94
CA GLU A 228 12.43 8.57 -17.42
C GLU A 228 11.86 7.54 -16.43
N ILE A 229 10.95 7.97 -15.54
CA ILE A 229 10.30 7.10 -14.57
C ILE A 229 9.14 6.38 -15.28
N LYS A 230 9.12 5.04 -15.17
CA LYS A 230 8.10 4.19 -15.79
C LYS A 230 6.77 4.29 -15.05
N LEU A 231 5.78 4.90 -15.68
CA LEU A 231 4.41 5.02 -15.16
C LEU A 231 3.47 3.97 -15.77
N ILE A 232 2.49 3.56 -14.98
CA ILE A 232 1.36 2.73 -15.41
C ILE A 232 0.04 3.43 -15.03
N ASN A 233 -1.03 3.11 -15.75
CA ASN A 233 -2.40 3.60 -15.49
C ASN A 233 -2.52 5.16 -15.44
N THR A 234 -1.79 5.86 -16.31
CA THR A 234 -1.80 7.33 -16.39
C THR A 234 -2.20 7.83 -17.78
#